data_ba64bed119c7758b22d217acbfff77c1
#
_entry.id   ba64bed119c7758b22d217acbfff77c1
#
_cell.length_a   1.000
_cell.length_b   1.000
_cell.length_c   1.000
_cell.angle_alpha   90.00
_cell.angle_beta   90.00
_cell.angle_gamma   90.00
#
_symmetry.space_group_name_H-M   'P 1'
#
loop_
_entity.id
_entity.type
_entity.pdbx_description
1 polymer ?
#
loop_
_entity_poly.entity_id
_entity_poly.type
_entity_poly.pdbx_seq_one_letter_code
_entity_poly.pdbx_strand_id
1 'polypeptide(L)' 'MGIIVNLDVMMAKRKISLTELANQVDLTQANLSILKNNKAKAIRFSTLESICEVLHCQPGDILEYVEDLSLIHI' A
#
# COMPACT_ATOMS: atom_id res chain seq x y z
N MET A 1 10.82 10.73 -3.02
CA MET A 1 11.29 11.09 -1.70
C MET A 1 10.21 10.81 -0.66
N GLY A 2 10.61 10.21 0.43
CA GLY A 2 9.68 9.86 1.49
C GLY A 2 9.16 8.44 1.35
N ILE A 3 7.95 8.21 1.83
CA ILE A 3 7.37 6.88 1.83
C ILE A 3 6.56 6.65 0.56
N ILE A 4 6.84 5.54 -0.09
CA ILE A 4 6.09 5.10 -1.26
C ILE A 4 5.23 3.90 -0.88
N VAL A 5 4.01 3.85 -1.39
CA VAL A 5 3.11 2.73 -1.16
C VAL A 5 3.11 1.84 -2.40
N ASN A 6 3.52 0.59 -2.23
CA ASN A 6 3.59 -0.40 -3.30
C ASN A 6 2.39 -1.36 -3.24
N LEU A 7 1.25 -0.87 -2.78
CA LEU A 7 0.06 -1.69 -2.64
C LEU A 7 -0.42 -2.23 -3.99
N ASP A 8 -0.36 -1.41 -5.02
CA ASP A 8 -0.75 -1.81 -6.37
C ASP A 8 0.10 -2.99 -6.88
N VAL A 9 1.39 -2.98 -6.58
CA VAL A 9 2.29 -4.06 -6.96
C VAL A 9 1.88 -5.36 -6.28
N MET A 10 1.62 -5.29 -4.97
CA MET A 10 1.22 -6.49 -4.22
C MET A 10 -0.16 -7.00 -4.63
N MET A 11 -1.08 -6.10 -4.92
CA MET A 11 -2.39 -6.49 -5.44
C MET A 11 -2.26 -7.23 -6.76
N ALA A 12 -1.41 -6.75 -7.65
CA ALA A 12 -1.14 -7.40 -8.92
C ALA A 12 -0.51 -8.78 -8.73
N LYS A 13 0.44 -8.89 -7.82
CA LYS A 13 1.09 -10.16 -7.52
C LYS A 13 0.11 -11.20 -6.99
N ARG A 14 -0.86 -10.79 -6.19
CA ARG A 14 -1.86 -11.68 -5.61
C ARG A 14 -3.12 -11.79 -6.46
N LYS A 15 -3.18 -11.05 -7.56
CA LYS A 15 -4.32 -11.04 -8.49
C LYS A 15 -5.63 -10.73 -7.78
N ILE A 16 -5.59 -9.75 -6.91
CA ILE A 16 -6.77 -9.29 -6.16
C ILE A 16 -7.14 -7.89 -6.61
N SER A 17 -8.44 -7.65 -6.80
CA SER A 17 -8.93 -6.34 -7.23
C SER A 17 -9.09 -5.40 -6.04
N LEU A 18 -9.24 -4.11 -6.33
CA LEU A 18 -9.48 -3.11 -5.31
C LEU A 18 -10.77 -3.41 -4.54
N THR A 19 -11.82 -3.81 -5.25
CA THR A 19 -13.09 -4.16 -4.63
C THR A 19 -12.95 -5.34 -3.68
N GLU A 20 -12.25 -6.38 -4.12
CA GLU A 20 -12.03 -7.57 -3.30
C GLU A 20 -11.24 -7.23 -2.05
N LEU A 21 -10.19 -6.44 -2.19
CA LEU A 21 -9.36 -6.06 -1.05
C LEU A 21 -10.17 -5.20 -0.07
N ALA A 22 -10.94 -4.23 -0.57
CA ALA A 22 -11.77 -3.37 0.27
C ALA A 22 -12.81 -4.17 1.06
N ASN A 23 -13.30 -5.28 0.50
CA ASN A 23 -14.27 -6.13 1.19
C ASN A 23 -13.63 -6.93 2.34
N GLN A 24 -12.33 -7.06 2.35
CA GLN A 24 -11.63 -7.88 3.33
C GLN A 24 -10.86 -7.06 4.37
N VAL A 25 -10.72 -5.77 4.15
CA VAL A 25 -10.07 -4.85 5.09
C VAL A 25 -11.07 -3.81 5.56
N ASP A 26 -10.69 -3.02 6.57
CA ASP A 26 -11.58 -2.04 7.19
C ASP A 26 -11.50 -0.66 6.53
N LEU A 27 -11.30 -0.63 5.22
CA LEU A 27 -11.27 0.60 4.44
C LEU A 27 -12.34 0.57 3.35
N THR A 28 -12.87 1.74 3.04
CA THR A 28 -13.73 1.89 1.87
C THR A 28 -12.87 1.81 0.60
N GLN A 29 -13.51 1.54 -0.53
CA GLN A 29 -12.81 1.55 -1.81
C GLN A 29 -12.14 2.90 -2.07
N ALA A 30 -12.83 3.99 -1.72
CA ALA A 30 -12.29 5.33 -1.92
C ALA A 30 -10.99 5.54 -1.13
N ASN A 31 -10.99 5.15 0.16
CA ASN A 31 -9.82 5.30 1.00
C ASN A 31 -8.69 4.36 0.57
N LEU A 32 -9.04 3.17 0.15
CA LEU A 32 -8.05 2.22 -0.33
C LEU A 32 -7.41 2.71 -1.64
N SER A 33 -8.19 3.34 -2.50
CA SER A 33 -7.69 3.94 -3.73
C SER A 33 -6.73 5.09 -3.43
N ILE A 34 -7.04 5.91 -2.43
CA ILE A 34 -6.16 7.01 -2.00
C ILE A 34 -4.83 6.44 -1.53
N LEU A 35 -4.86 5.37 -0.75
CA LEU A 35 -3.66 4.70 -0.27
C LEU A 35 -2.87 4.11 -1.44
N LYS A 36 -3.53 3.39 -2.32
CA LYS A 36 -2.91 2.74 -3.47
C LYS A 36 -2.20 3.74 -4.39
N ASN A 37 -2.74 4.94 -4.51
CA ASN A 37 -2.20 5.97 -5.40
C ASN A 37 -1.19 6.89 -4.72
N ASN A 38 -0.68 6.52 -3.56
CA ASN A 38 0.33 7.28 -2.83
C ASN A 38 -0.15 8.66 -2.36
N LYS A 39 -1.46 8.80 -2.14
CA LYS A 39 -2.02 10.08 -1.72
C LYS A 39 -2.43 10.09 -0.25
N ALA A 40 -2.32 8.96 0.44
CA ALA A 40 -2.61 8.88 1.86
C ALA A 40 -1.45 9.47 2.66
N LYS A 41 -1.78 10.18 3.74
CA LYS A 41 -0.78 10.78 4.61
C LYS A 41 -0.51 9.94 5.85
N ALA A 42 -1.34 8.96 6.10
CA ALA A 42 -1.22 8.10 7.27
C ALA A 42 -1.94 6.78 7.01
N ILE A 43 -1.55 5.76 7.75
CA ILE A 43 -2.22 4.48 7.75
C ILE A 43 -2.21 3.96 9.18
N ARG A 44 -3.32 3.38 9.61
CA ARG A 44 -3.40 2.75 10.93
C ARG A 44 -2.68 1.41 10.89
N PHE A 45 -2.04 1.07 12.00
CA PHE A 45 -1.40 -0.24 12.10
C PHE A 45 -2.40 -1.38 11.93
N SER A 46 -3.61 -1.22 12.46
CA SER A 46 -4.65 -2.25 12.29
C SER A 46 -5.01 -2.46 10.82
N THR A 47 -5.08 -1.39 10.06
CA THR A 47 -5.34 -1.47 8.62
C THR A 47 -4.18 -2.12 7.89
N LEU A 48 -2.96 -1.72 8.21
CA LEU A 48 -1.75 -2.30 7.63
C LEU A 48 -1.68 -3.81 7.92
N GLU A 49 -2.00 -4.19 9.15
CA GLU A 49 -2.03 -5.60 9.56
C GLU A 49 -3.05 -6.39 8.73
N SER A 50 -4.25 -5.84 8.55
CA SER A 50 -5.30 -6.50 7.76
C SER A 50 -4.86 -6.68 6.31
N ILE A 51 -4.24 -5.67 5.73
CA ILE A 51 -3.74 -5.74 4.35
C ILE A 51 -2.67 -6.82 4.25
N CYS A 52 -1.74 -6.86 5.19
CA CYS A 52 -0.71 -7.89 5.21
C CYS A 52 -1.29 -9.29 5.31
N GLU A 53 -2.32 -9.47 6.12
CA GLU A 53 -2.99 -10.76 6.25
C GLU A 53 -3.63 -11.20 4.94
N VAL A 54 -4.37 -10.31 4.30
CA VAL A 54 -5.08 -10.63 3.07
C VAL A 54 -4.11 -10.92 1.93
N LEU A 55 -3.07 -10.13 1.83
CA LEU A 55 -2.09 -10.26 0.74
C LEU A 55 -0.94 -11.20 1.07
N HIS A 56 -0.91 -11.77 2.27
CA HIS A 56 0.15 -12.68 2.73
C HIS A 56 1.52 -12.06 2.48
N CYS A 57 1.74 -10.87 3.03
CA CYS A 57 2.98 -10.14 2.84
C CYS A 57 3.37 -9.41 4.11
N GLN A 58 4.53 -8.78 4.09
CA GLN A 58 5.06 -8.01 5.19
C GLN A 58 4.85 -6.51 4.94
N PRO A 59 4.84 -5.68 5.99
CA PRO A 59 4.73 -4.23 5.79
C PRO A 59 5.77 -3.67 4.83
N GLY A 60 6.98 -4.23 4.83
CA GLY A 60 8.03 -3.79 3.91
C GLY A 60 7.75 -4.09 2.45
N ASP A 61 6.78 -4.97 2.17
CA ASP A 61 6.35 -5.21 0.80
C ASP A 61 5.36 -4.15 0.32
N ILE A 62 4.74 -3.44 1.25
CA ILE A 62 3.71 -2.44 0.96
C ILE A 62 4.27 -1.03 1.08
N LEU A 63 5.14 -0.78 2.04
CA LEU A 63 5.69 0.53 2.32
C LEU A 63 7.20 0.54 2.09
N GLU A 64 7.68 1.59 1.47
CA GLU A 64 9.10 1.72 1.16
C GLU A 64 9.54 3.15 1.37
N TYR A 65 10.71 3.34 1.98
CA TYR A 65 11.30 4.66 2.07
C TYR A 65 12.22 4.88 0.88
N VAL A 66 12.05 6.00 0.21
CA VAL A 66 12.86 6.35 -0.95
C VAL A 66 13.46 7.73 -0.73
N GLU A 67 14.75 7.84 -0.92
CA GLU A 67 15.45 9.12 -0.83
C GLU A 67 15.12 9.99 -2.04
N ASP A 68 15.57 11.25 -1.99
CA ASP A 68 15.41 12.16 -3.11
C ASP A 68 16.13 11.58 -4.33
N LEU A 69 15.38 11.27 -5.36
CA LEU A 69 15.91 10.66 -6.56
C LEU A 69 16.92 11.55 -7.28
N SER A 70 16.81 12.86 -7.14
CA SER A 70 17.75 13.78 -7.75
C SER A 70 19.16 13.61 -7.18
N LEU A 71 19.28 13.13 -5.94
CA LEU A 71 20.58 12.85 -5.33
C LEU A 71 21.13 11.50 -5.75
N ILE A 72 20.25 10.56 -6.08
CA ILE A 72 20.65 9.19 -6.43
C ILE A 72 21.22 9.11 -7.83
N HIS A 73 20.78 9.98 -8.70
CA HIS A 73 21.16 9.96 -10.12
C HIS A 73 22.42 10.75 -10.43
N ILE A 74 23.13 11.18 -9.45
CA ILE A 74 24.39 11.93 -9.67
C ILE A 74 25.54 11.02 -10.06
#